data_43fb36c3d7368af51656b721d7ebda3f
#
_entry.id   43fb36c3d7368af51656b721d7ebda3f
#
_cell.length_a   1.000
_cell.length_b   1.000
_cell.length_c   1.000
_cell.angle_alpha   90.00
_cell.angle_beta   90.00
_cell.angle_gamma   90.00
#
_symmetry.space_group_name_H-M   'P 1'
#
loop_
_entity.id
_entity.type
_entity.pdbx_description
1 polymer ?
#
loop_
_entity_poly.entity_id
_entity_poly.type
_entity_poly.pdbx_seq_one_letter_code
_entity_poly.pdbx_strand_id
1 'polypeptide(L)'
;MSPGGSPATDFSVALLGEFIALGVRDIVLSPGARSQALALAAAEYELAGLVRLRVRIDERVGGFLALGLAVETRMPVLVITTSGTAVANLHPAVLEAHHSGVPLILLTADRPEELRGIGSNQTTDQLGIFGSAVRFVRDVAAPSATGFSPEYPGELAHEAFAAAAGHSSPAGPVQLNLAFREPLSAAVGTLPAIVVSDGAPAGHRPRVTELAPASETIVIAGQGAGPDAEVLARELGAPLLAEVASGARFGPNLVVAYRELLADREFGGRVRRAIVFGHPTLSREVPALLHRADVVTIVVRGPGFEDYDPGRRASHIDAASYNGEPAERAWAGSWVHASRALLEVRAAETPDPRTDDRLTVAEFARAQLAVFRESVTRRMLVEAVWRVTWPHDRLVFGASRLVRDADRAVPGKAIPVHANRGLAGIDGTIATATGIALASEASGSAGTTRVLLGDLTLLHDAGSMLYGGGEPRPRLQVIVGNDGGGTIFDGLEVAQTAPAGSFDRVLYTPQSVDFRALATAYGWDYRLAGNRGELDEALAPCVRPTLVEVPLSRG
;
A
#
# COMPACT_ATOMS: atom_id res chain seq x y z
N MET A 1 -15.20 -20.61 -34.54
CA MET A 1 -13.81 -21.07 -34.52
C MET A 1 -13.19 -20.83 -35.89
N SER A 2 -12.10 -20.07 -35.96
CA SER A 2 -11.36 -19.91 -37.20
C SER A 2 -10.69 -21.24 -37.58
N PRO A 3 -10.62 -21.63 -38.87
CA PRO A 3 -9.88 -22.81 -39.29
C PRO A 3 -8.40 -22.65 -38.92
N GLY A 4 -7.90 -23.45 -37.98
CA GLY A 4 -6.52 -23.40 -37.47
C GLY A 4 -6.35 -22.67 -36.14
N GLY A 5 -7.42 -22.27 -35.45
CA GLY A 5 -7.37 -21.66 -34.11
C GLY A 5 -7.02 -22.67 -33.00
N SER A 6 -6.54 -22.17 -31.85
CA SER A 6 -6.36 -22.92 -30.61
C SER A 6 -7.51 -22.66 -29.67
N PRO A 7 -8.18 -23.69 -29.11
CA PRO A 7 -9.21 -23.50 -28.10
C PRO A 7 -8.74 -22.68 -26.90
N ALA A 8 -7.46 -22.81 -26.53
CA ALA A 8 -6.82 -22.01 -25.50
C ALA A 8 -6.80 -20.51 -25.86
N THR A 9 -6.47 -20.16 -27.12
CA THR A 9 -6.47 -18.77 -27.61
C THR A 9 -7.89 -18.20 -27.63
N ASP A 10 -8.85 -18.94 -28.21
CA ASP A 10 -10.24 -18.48 -28.31
C ASP A 10 -10.85 -18.23 -26.94
N PHE A 11 -10.62 -19.13 -25.98
CA PHE A 11 -11.05 -18.98 -24.59
C PHE A 11 -10.40 -17.79 -23.89
N SER A 12 -9.08 -17.62 -24.06
CA SER A 12 -8.35 -16.51 -23.46
C SER A 12 -8.83 -15.15 -23.97
N VAL A 13 -9.07 -15.04 -25.28
CA VAL A 13 -9.65 -13.83 -25.88
C VAL A 13 -11.04 -13.55 -25.31
N ALA A 14 -11.90 -14.55 -25.27
CA ALA A 14 -13.26 -14.38 -24.73
C ALA A 14 -13.22 -13.97 -23.25
N LEU A 15 -12.45 -14.66 -22.39
CA LEU A 15 -12.38 -14.39 -20.97
C LEU A 15 -11.82 -12.98 -20.66
N LEU A 16 -10.73 -12.57 -21.32
CA LEU A 16 -10.18 -11.23 -21.14
C LEU A 16 -11.13 -10.15 -21.67
N GLY A 17 -11.83 -10.42 -22.78
CA GLY A 17 -12.85 -9.53 -23.32
C GLY A 17 -13.97 -9.24 -22.33
N GLU A 18 -14.45 -10.26 -21.61
CA GLU A 18 -15.48 -10.11 -20.56
C GLU A 18 -14.97 -9.28 -19.38
N PHE A 19 -13.74 -9.50 -18.90
CA PHE A 19 -13.17 -8.64 -17.87
C PHE A 19 -13.03 -7.18 -18.32
N ILE A 20 -12.66 -6.95 -19.58
CA ILE A 20 -12.58 -5.60 -20.16
C ILE A 20 -13.98 -4.96 -20.23
N ALA A 21 -15.01 -5.71 -20.59
CA ALA A 21 -16.40 -5.26 -20.59
C ALA A 21 -16.85 -4.85 -19.18
N LEU A 22 -16.40 -5.56 -18.13
CA LEU A 22 -16.63 -5.24 -16.73
C LEU A 22 -15.83 -4.03 -16.21
N GLY A 23 -15.00 -3.41 -17.04
CA GLY A 23 -14.24 -2.20 -16.69
C GLY A 23 -12.79 -2.43 -16.28
N VAL A 24 -12.27 -3.65 -16.32
CA VAL A 24 -10.84 -3.90 -16.07
C VAL A 24 -10.00 -3.21 -17.15
N ARG A 25 -8.93 -2.52 -16.71
CA ARG A 25 -8.03 -1.77 -17.59
C ARG A 25 -6.56 -2.13 -17.42
N ASP A 26 -6.19 -2.72 -16.29
CA ASP A 26 -4.80 -3.03 -15.97
C ASP A 26 -4.58 -4.53 -15.88
N ILE A 27 -3.59 -5.01 -16.59
CA ILE A 27 -3.14 -6.40 -16.61
C ILE A 27 -1.65 -6.42 -16.29
N VAL A 28 -1.26 -7.22 -15.30
CA VAL A 28 0.15 -7.52 -15.00
C VAL A 28 0.42 -8.97 -15.40
N LEU A 29 1.45 -9.16 -16.20
CA LEU A 29 1.82 -10.46 -16.76
C LEU A 29 3.24 -10.84 -16.35
N SER A 30 3.43 -12.08 -15.88
CA SER A 30 4.74 -12.72 -15.83
C SER A 30 4.85 -13.80 -16.89
N PRO A 31 5.91 -13.77 -17.74
CA PRO A 31 6.01 -14.64 -18.91
C PRO A 31 6.12 -16.11 -18.56
N GLY A 32 5.50 -16.98 -19.36
CA GLY A 32 5.67 -18.42 -19.21
C GLY A 32 4.95 -19.22 -20.29
N ALA A 33 5.40 -20.43 -20.56
CA ALA A 33 4.92 -21.24 -21.66
C ALA A 33 3.43 -21.62 -21.54
N ARG A 34 2.95 -21.96 -20.32
CA ARG A 34 1.57 -22.42 -20.15
C ARG A 34 0.55 -21.27 -20.23
N SER A 35 0.96 -20.02 -19.95
CA SER A 35 0.12 -18.83 -20.02
C SER A 35 0.17 -18.12 -21.39
N GLN A 36 0.82 -18.68 -22.42
CA GLN A 36 1.04 -17.99 -23.68
C GLN A 36 -0.26 -17.54 -24.39
N ALA A 37 -1.36 -18.31 -24.27
CA ALA A 37 -2.65 -17.91 -24.86
C ALA A 37 -3.19 -16.62 -24.20
N LEU A 38 -3.16 -16.55 -22.87
CA LEU A 38 -3.54 -15.35 -22.11
C LEU A 38 -2.62 -14.17 -22.43
N ALA A 39 -1.30 -14.43 -22.52
CA ALA A 39 -0.31 -13.40 -22.81
C ALA A 39 -0.50 -12.76 -24.18
N LEU A 40 -0.71 -13.58 -25.22
CA LEU A 40 -0.95 -13.09 -26.58
C LEU A 40 -2.28 -12.34 -26.70
N ALA A 41 -3.34 -12.86 -26.08
CA ALA A 41 -4.63 -12.18 -26.05
C ALA A 41 -4.54 -10.81 -25.32
N ALA A 42 -3.82 -10.74 -24.18
CA ALA A 42 -3.60 -9.47 -23.48
C ALA A 42 -2.81 -8.46 -24.32
N ALA A 43 -1.78 -8.90 -25.04
CA ALA A 43 -1.01 -8.06 -25.94
C ALA A 43 -1.86 -7.48 -27.09
N GLU A 44 -2.73 -8.29 -27.69
CA GLU A 44 -3.64 -7.80 -28.75
C GLU A 44 -4.66 -6.79 -28.22
N TYR A 45 -5.18 -7.00 -27.00
CA TYR A 45 -6.05 -6.01 -26.34
C TYR A 45 -5.31 -4.71 -25.98
N GLU A 46 -4.02 -4.78 -25.64
CA GLU A 46 -3.17 -3.59 -25.47
C GLU A 46 -2.98 -2.84 -26.79
N LEU A 47 -2.64 -3.55 -27.87
CA LEU A 47 -2.51 -2.96 -29.22
C LEU A 47 -3.81 -2.29 -29.67
N ALA A 48 -4.96 -2.84 -29.28
CA ALA A 48 -6.27 -2.23 -29.53
C ALA A 48 -6.58 -1.04 -28.61
N GLY A 49 -5.71 -0.71 -27.64
CA GLY A 49 -5.90 0.39 -26.68
C GLY A 49 -6.96 0.13 -25.59
N LEU A 50 -7.36 -1.11 -25.40
CA LEU A 50 -8.43 -1.48 -24.47
C LEU A 50 -7.92 -1.74 -23.05
N VAL A 51 -6.64 -2.11 -22.89
CA VAL A 51 -5.97 -2.35 -21.61
C VAL A 51 -4.58 -1.73 -21.57
N ARG A 52 -4.00 -1.66 -20.36
CA ARG A 52 -2.61 -1.34 -20.10
C ARG A 52 -1.92 -2.62 -19.62
N LEU A 53 -1.05 -3.19 -20.42
CA LEU A 53 -0.29 -4.38 -20.06
C LEU A 53 1.05 -4.02 -19.42
N ARG A 54 1.40 -4.66 -18.32
CA ARG A 54 2.69 -4.51 -17.66
C ARG A 54 3.35 -5.88 -17.51
N VAL A 55 4.57 -6.00 -17.97
CA VAL A 55 5.30 -7.27 -17.94
C VAL A 55 6.38 -7.25 -16.86
N ARG A 56 6.38 -8.25 -15.98
CA ARG A 56 7.41 -8.42 -14.94
C ARG A 56 7.94 -9.85 -14.96
N ILE A 57 9.27 -9.98 -14.94
CA ILE A 57 9.91 -11.31 -14.94
C ILE A 57 9.86 -11.97 -13.56
N ASP A 58 9.67 -11.21 -12.50
CA ASP A 58 9.50 -11.67 -11.12
C ASP A 58 8.01 -11.56 -10.75
N GLU A 59 7.37 -12.70 -10.48
CA GLU A 59 5.94 -12.78 -10.17
C GLU A 59 5.60 -12.08 -8.85
N ARG A 60 6.49 -12.08 -7.88
CA ARG A 60 6.31 -11.34 -6.63
C ARG A 60 6.22 -9.84 -6.92
N VAL A 61 7.13 -9.32 -7.72
CA VAL A 61 7.10 -7.92 -8.20
C VAL A 61 5.80 -7.66 -8.98
N GLY A 62 5.40 -8.57 -9.86
CA GLY A 62 4.14 -8.49 -10.60
C GLY A 62 2.93 -8.39 -9.70
N GLY A 63 2.84 -9.23 -8.68
CA GLY A 63 1.76 -9.23 -7.70
C GLY A 63 1.64 -7.91 -6.92
N PHE A 64 2.76 -7.38 -6.42
CA PHE A 64 2.76 -6.09 -5.70
C PHE A 64 2.55 -4.89 -6.63
N LEU A 65 2.99 -4.95 -7.89
CA LEU A 65 2.66 -3.93 -8.89
C LEU A 65 1.13 -3.87 -9.10
N ALA A 66 0.51 -5.03 -9.27
CA ALA A 66 -0.94 -5.14 -9.40
C ALA A 66 -1.66 -4.63 -8.14
N LEU A 67 -1.14 -4.94 -6.95
CA LEU A 67 -1.65 -4.40 -5.68
C LEU A 67 -1.67 -2.86 -5.72
N GLY A 68 -0.57 -2.22 -6.11
CA GLY A 68 -0.48 -0.76 -6.18
C GLY A 68 -1.44 -0.15 -7.20
N LEU A 69 -1.58 -0.77 -8.38
CA LEU A 69 -2.56 -0.37 -9.39
C LEU A 69 -3.99 -0.44 -8.82
N ALA A 70 -4.34 -1.55 -8.16
CA ALA A 70 -5.68 -1.76 -7.59
C ALA A 70 -5.97 -0.82 -6.40
N VAL A 71 -4.97 -0.52 -5.56
CA VAL A 71 -5.10 0.45 -4.45
C VAL A 71 -5.47 1.85 -4.96
N GLU A 72 -4.79 2.31 -6.01
CA GLU A 72 -5.02 3.67 -6.53
C GLU A 72 -6.28 3.75 -7.38
N THR A 73 -6.56 2.75 -8.23
CA THR A 73 -7.74 2.74 -9.11
C THR A 73 -9.02 2.30 -8.42
N ARG A 74 -8.91 1.56 -7.32
CA ARG A 74 -10.02 0.86 -6.65
C ARG A 74 -10.78 -0.11 -7.57
N MET A 75 -10.12 -0.58 -8.62
CA MET A 75 -10.65 -1.53 -9.58
C MET A 75 -9.87 -2.85 -9.51
N PRO A 76 -10.50 -3.99 -9.78
CA PRO A 76 -9.78 -5.25 -9.92
C PRO A 76 -8.70 -5.18 -10.99
N VAL A 77 -7.52 -5.72 -10.68
CA VAL A 77 -6.38 -5.85 -11.60
C VAL A 77 -6.14 -7.33 -11.89
N LEU A 78 -5.98 -7.67 -13.17
CA LEU A 78 -5.64 -9.04 -13.56
C LEU A 78 -4.14 -9.29 -13.38
N VAL A 79 -3.81 -10.45 -12.80
CA VAL A 79 -2.44 -10.94 -12.67
C VAL A 79 -2.32 -12.27 -13.39
N ILE A 80 -1.55 -12.32 -14.46
CA ILE A 80 -1.37 -13.53 -15.29
C ILE A 80 -0.01 -14.15 -15.00
N THR A 81 0.00 -15.44 -14.63
CA THR A 81 1.23 -16.21 -14.45
C THR A 81 1.15 -17.59 -15.10
N THR A 82 2.30 -18.16 -15.38
CA THR A 82 2.42 -19.59 -15.71
C THR A 82 2.24 -20.45 -14.46
N SER A 83 2.40 -21.75 -14.59
CA SER A 83 2.23 -22.73 -13.50
C SER A 83 3.48 -22.89 -12.61
N GLY A 84 3.32 -23.59 -11.52
CA GLY A 84 4.40 -23.99 -10.62
C GLY A 84 4.81 -22.90 -9.64
N THR A 85 6.11 -22.64 -9.50
CA THR A 85 6.62 -21.63 -8.57
C THR A 85 6.19 -20.22 -8.89
N ALA A 86 5.83 -19.91 -10.13
CA ALA A 86 5.25 -18.64 -10.55
C ALA A 86 4.00 -18.27 -9.72
N VAL A 87 3.12 -19.25 -9.51
CA VAL A 87 1.92 -19.07 -8.68
C VAL A 87 2.29 -18.87 -7.21
N ALA A 88 3.23 -19.65 -6.69
CA ALA A 88 3.68 -19.53 -5.30
C ALA A 88 4.32 -18.17 -4.99
N ASN A 89 5.03 -17.57 -5.95
CA ASN A 89 5.65 -16.24 -5.80
C ASN A 89 4.64 -15.09 -5.67
N LEU A 90 3.38 -15.29 -6.04
CA LEU A 90 2.31 -14.31 -5.81
C LEU A 90 1.85 -14.25 -4.35
N HIS A 91 2.15 -15.26 -3.52
CA HIS A 91 1.58 -15.43 -2.19
C HIS A 91 1.77 -14.20 -1.28
N PRO A 92 2.95 -13.54 -1.20
CA PRO A 92 3.11 -12.34 -0.38
C PRO A 92 2.16 -11.20 -0.76
N ALA A 93 2.00 -10.94 -2.06
CA ALA A 93 1.09 -9.91 -2.56
C ALA A 93 -0.39 -10.29 -2.33
N VAL A 94 -0.73 -11.57 -2.46
CA VAL A 94 -2.08 -12.10 -2.17
C VAL A 94 -2.44 -11.93 -0.69
N LEU A 95 -1.50 -12.21 0.22
CA LEU A 95 -1.71 -12.01 1.65
C LEU A 95 -1.90 -10.53 1.99
N GLU A 96 -1.06 -9.64 1.46
CA GLU A 96 -1.24 -8.19 1.67
C GLU A 96 -2.58 -7.71 1.11
N ALA A 97 -2.97 -8.15 -0.09
CA ALA A 97 -4.27 -7.83 -0.70
C ALA A 97 -5.45 -8.34 0.15
N HIS A 98 -5.33 -9.54 0.74
CA HIS A 98 -6.33 -10.12 1.63
C HIS A 98 -6.58 -9.26 2.86
N HIS A 99 -5.50 -8.90 3.57
CA HIS A 99 -5.61 -8.14 4.81
C HIS A 99 -5.95 -6.66 4.57
N SER A 100 -5.61 -6.13 3.39
CA SER A 100 -5.91 -4.74 3.02
C SER A 100 -7.21 -4.57 2.21
N GLY A 101 -7.91 -5.66 1.87
CA GLY A 101 -9.15 -5.61 1.09
C GLY A 101 -8.95 -5.12 -0.35
N VAL A 102 -7.83 -5.46 -0.99
CA VAL A 102 -7.48 -4.99 -2.33
C VAL A 102 -7.90 -6.01 -3.39
N PRO A 103 -8.68 -5.62 -4.41
CA PRO A 103 -9.19 -6.54 -5.42
C PRO A 103 -8.11 -6.96 -6.42
N LEU A 104 -7.69 -8.21 -6.39
CA LEU A 104 -6.82 -8.84 -7.38
C LEU A 104 -7.51 -10.05 -8.00
N ILE A 105 -7.36 -10.24 -9.31
CA ILE A 105 -7.85 -11.43 -10.02
C ILE A 105 -6.65 -12.17 -10.60
N LEU A 106 -6.33 -13.32 -9.99
CA LEU A 106 -5.19 -14.15 -10.35
C LEU A 106 -5.61 -15.16 -11.42
N LEU A 107 -5.09 -15.00 -12.63
CA LEU A 107 -5.26 -15.94 -13.74
C LEU A 107 -4.03 -16.85 -13.80
N THR A 108 -4.06 -17.95 -13.06
CA THR A 108 -2.95 -18.89 -12.92
C THR A 108 -3.09 -20.02 -13.93
N ALA A 109 -2.22 -20.03 -14.95
CA ALA A 109 -2.26 -21.09 -15.94
C ALA A 109 -1.76 -22.44 -15.37
N ASP A 110 -2.40 -23.54 -15.76
CA ASP A 110 -2.10 -24.87 -15.25
C ASP A 110 -2.12 -25.94 -16.34
N ARG A 111 -1.61 -27.13 -16.00
CA ARG A 111 -1.76 -28.33 -16.82
C ARG A 111 -3.20 -28.85 -16.74
N PRO A 112 -3.66 -29.50 -17.81
CA PRO A 112 -4.94 -30.21 -17.76
C PRO A 112 -4.88 -31.40 -16.78
N GLU A 113 -6.04 -31.87 -16.34
CA GLU A 113 -6.20 -32.88 -15.30
C GLU A 113 -5.32 -34.14 -15.53
N GLU A 114 -5.25 -34.61 -16.77
CA GLU A 114 -4.48 -35.80 -17.15
C GLU A 114 -2.96 -35.68 -16.97
N LEU A 115 -2.45 -34.46 -16.76
CA LEU A 115 -1.03 -34.17 -16.51
C LEU A 115 -0.75 -33.78 -15.06
N ARG A 116 -1.76 -33.77 -14.19
CA ARG A 116 -1.59 -33.48 -12.75
C ARG A 116 -1.36 -34.76 -11.95
N GLY A 117 -0.62 -34.66 -10.85
CA GLY A 117 -0.38 -35.78 -9.93
C GLY A 117 0.53 -36.92 -10.43
N ILE A 118 1.16 -36.78 -11.59
CA ILE A 118 2.00 -37.78 -12.24
C ILE A 118 3.48 -37.33 -12.38
N GLY A 119 3.91 -36.29 -11.69
CA GLY A 119 5.28 -35.77 -11.78
C GLY A 119 5.58 -35.02 -13.09
N SER A 120 4.58 -34.50 -13.78
CA SER A 120 4.77 -33.68 -14.98
C SER A 120 5.61 -32.45 -14.69
N ASN A 121 6.44 -32.04 -15.67
CA ASN A 121 7.30 -30.86 -15.56
C ASN A 121 6.55 -29.60 -15.16
N GLN A 122 7.06 -28.86 -14.17
CA GLN A 122 6.53 -27.56 -13.69
C GLN A 122 5.05 -27.66 -13.30
N THR A 123 4.66 -28.74 -12.62
CA THR A 123 3.28 -29.02 -12.18
C THR A 123 3.26 -29.20 -10.67
N THR A 124 2.34 -28.55 -10.01
CA THR A 124 2.08 -28.69 -8.58
C THR A 124 0.57 -28.56 -8.33
N ASP A 125 0.12 -28.85 -7.12
CA ASP A 125 -1.24 -28.52 -6.72
C ASP A 125 -1.35 -27.00 -6.53
N GLN A 126 -2.02 -26.34 -7.47
CA GLN A 126 -2.22 -24.88 -7.46
C GLN A 126 -3.52 -24.49 -6.79
N LEU A 127 -4.45 -25.44 -6.64
CA LEU A 127 -5.69 -25.22 -5.89
C LEU A 127 -5.37 -25.16 -4.40
N GLY A 128 -5.82 -24.13 -3.75
CA GLY A 128 -5.55 -23.97 -2.32
C GLY A 128 -4.13 -23.51 -1.95
N ILE A 129 -3.26 -23.21 -2.91
CA ILE A 129 -1.91 -22.69 -2.63
C ILE A 129 -1.93 -21.38 -1.82
N PHE A 130 -2.97 -20.58 -1.98
CA PHE A 130 -3.20 -19.34 -1.23
C PHE A 130 -4.02 -19.55 0.05
N GLY A 131 -4.49 -20.75 0.32
CA GLY A 131 -5.30 -21.07 1.50
C GLY A 131 -6.56 -20.21 1.60
N SER A 132 -6.80 -19.64 2.78
CA SER A 132 -7.92 -18.73 3.05
C SER A 132 -7.69 -17.30 2.57
N ALA A 133 -6.54 -16.99 1.99
CA ALA A 133 -6.22 -15.63 1.57
C ALA A 133 -6.99 -15.16 0.32
N VAL A 134 -7.61 -16.07 -0.42
CA VAL A 134 -8.46 -15.72 -1.57
C VAL A 134 -9.94 -15.83 -1.23
N ARG A 135 -10.76 -14.92 -1.78
CA ARG A 135 -12.21 -14.88 -1.56
C ARG A 135 -12.93 -15.97 -2.34
N PHE A 136 -12.35 -16.39 -3.45
CA PHE A 136 -12.92 -17.33 -4.39
C PHE A 136 -11.81 -18.07 -5.13
N VAL A 137 -12.01 -19.36 -5.36
CA VAL A 137 -11.11 -20.20 -6.17
C VAL A 137 -11.96 -21.01 -7.13
N ARG A 138 -11.60 -20.99 -8.41
CA ARG A 138 -12.21 -21.84 -9.42
C ARG A 138 -11.14 -22.60 -10.21
N ASP A 139 -11.25 -23.93 -10.25
CA ASP A 139 -10.49 -24.75 -11.19
C ASP A 139 -11.25 -24.82 -12.51
N VAL A 140 -10.67 -24.34 -13.57
CA VAL A 140 -11.27 -24.22 -14.90
C VAL A 140 -10.65 -25.29 -15.80
N ALA A 141 -11.46 -26.21 -16.25
CA ALA A 141 -11.01 -27.28 -17.15
C ALA A 141 -10.46 -26.71 -18.47
N ALA A 142 -9.48 -27.41 -19.06
CA ALA A 142 -8.93 -27.01 -20.34
C ALA A 142 -10.02 -26.99 -21.43
N PRO A 143 -10.11 -25.92 -22.25
CA PRO A 143 -11.04 -25.84 -23.34
C PRO A 143 -10.88 -27.05 -24.28
N SER A 144 -11.97 -27.67 -24.69
CA SER A 144 -11.97 -28.86 -25.55
C SER A 144 -11.78 -28.48 -27.03
N ALA A 145 -11.44 -29.47 -27.85
CA ALA A 145 -11.37 -29.30 -29.31
C ALA A 145 -12.73 -28.90 -29.93
N THR A 146 -13.86 -29.26 -29.26
CA THR A 146 -15.20 -28.85 -29.65
C THR A 146 -15.60 -27.46 -29.18
N GLY A 147 -14.70 -26.77 -28.45
CA GLY A 147 -14.92 -25.44 -27.90
C GLY A 147 -15.44 -25.45 -26.46
N PHE A 148 -16.01 -24.33 -26.07
CA PHE A 148 -16.66 -24.08 -24.78
C PHE A 148 -18.00 -23.39 -25.03
N SER A 149 -18.93 -23.41 -24.02
CA SER A 149 -20.17 -22.63 -24.12
C SER A 149 -19.82 -21.15 -24.28
N PRO A 150 -20.43 -20.43 -25.23
CA PRO A 150 -20.16 -19.00 -25.44
C PRO A 150 -20.38 -18.13 -24.19
N GLU A 151 -21.27 -18.53 -23.30
CA GLU A 151 -21.61 -17.82 -22.06
C GLU A 151 -20.58 -18.06 -20.94
N TYR A 152 -19.85 -19.18 -20.96
CA TYR A 152 -18.99 -19.62 -19.88
C TYR A 152 -17.86 -18.64 -19.51
N PRO A 153 -17.14 -17.99 -20.45
CA PRO A 153 -16.16 -16.96 -20.10
C PRO A 153 -16.80 -15.78 -19.37
N GLY A 154 -18.01 -15.36 -19.78
CA GLY A 154 -18.77 -14.30 -19.13
C GLY A 154 -19.17 -14.64 -17.69
N GLU A 155 -19.71 -15.85 -17.48
CA GLU A 155 -20.06 -16.34 -16.14
C GLU A 155 -18.86 -16.34 -15.20
N LEU A 156 -17.70 -16.86 -15.65
CA LEU A 156 -16.47 -16.87 -14.87
C LEU A 156 -15.97 -15.46 -14.54
N ALA A 157 -15.98 -14.57 -15.54
CA ALA A 157 -15.52 -13.21 -15.36
C ALA A 157 -16.39 -12.45 -14.35
N HIS A 158 -17.71 -12.57 -14.45
CA HIS A 158 -18.66 -11.93 -13.54
C HIS A 158 -18.53 -12.47 -12.11
N GLU A 159 -18.42 -13.79 -11.94
CA GLU A 159 -18.26 -14.41 -10.62
C GLU A 159 -16.95 -13.95 -9.95
N ALA A 160 -15.83 -14.03 -10.68
CA ALA A 160 -14.52 -13.61 -10.17
C ALA A 160 -14.46 -12.10 -9.88
N PHE A 161 -15.01 -11.29 -10.77
CA PHE A 161 -15.05 -9.83 -10.60
C PHE A 161 -15.90 -9.44 -9.38
N ALA A 162 -17.11 -10.00 -9.26
CA ALA A 162 -18.00 -9.72 -8.14
C ALA A 162 -17.39 -10.12 -6.78
N ALA A 163 -16.72 -11.27 -6.72
CA ALA A 163 -16.02 -11.72 -5.53
C ALA A 163 -14.81 -10.81 -5.20
N ALA A 164 -14.00 -10.45 -6.20
CA ALA A 164 -12.85 -9.56 -5.99
C ALA A 164 -13.29 -8.16 -5.56
N ALA A 165 -14.30 -7.58 -6.20
CA ALA A 165 -14.82 -6.24 -5.91
C ALA A 165 -15.62 -6.15 -4.60
N GLY A 166 -15.96 -7.26 -3.98
CA GLY A 166 -16.63 -7.25 -2.67
C GLY A 166 -18.12 -7.04 -2.72
N HIS A 167 -18.83 -7.57 -3.75
CA HIS A 167 -20.28 -7.39 -3.85
C HIS A 167 -21.06 -8.12 -2.73
N SER A 168 -20.56 -9.26 -2.25
CA SER A 168 -21.22 -10.07 -1.22
C SER A 168 -20.34 -10.37 0.01
N SER A 169 -19.08 -10.01 -0.03
CA SER A 169 -18.11 -10.16 1.06
C SER A 169 -17.09 -9.01 0.98
N PRO A 170 -16.20 -8.80 1.97
CA PRO A 170 -15.13 -7.82 1.83
C PRO A 170 -14.32 -8.05 0.55
N ALA A 171 -13.95 -6.97 -0.14
CA ALA A 171 -13.11 -7.05 -1.34
C ALA A 171 -11.79 -7.80 -1.07
N GLY A 172 -11.17 -8.35 -2.11
CA GLY A 172 -9.90 -9.05 -1.94
C GLY A 172 -9.51 -9.90 -3.14
N PRO A 173 -8.42 -10.67 -3.04
CA PRO A 173 -7.93 -11.47 -4.13
C PRO A 173 -8.81 -12.69 -4.41
N VAL A 174 -8.89 -13.08 -5.69
CA VAL A 174 -9.54 -14.29 -6.19
C VAL A 174 -8.61 -15.05 -7.12
N GLN A 175 -8.78 -16.37 -7.26
CA GLN A 175 -8.00 -17.20 -8.16
C GLN A 175 -8.88 -17.94 -9.17
N LEU A 176 -8.59 -17.76 -10.46
CA LEU A 176 -9.02 -18.66 -11.53
C LEU A 176 -7.81 -19.50 -11.94
N ASN A 177 -7.82 -20.79 -11.62
CA ASN A 177 -6.79 -21.74 -12.03
C ASN A 177 -7.18 -22.31 -13.40
N LEU A 178 -6.51 -21.84 -14.46
CA LEU A 178 -6.92 -22.05 -15.84
C LEU A 178 -6.07 -23.16 -16.48
N ALA A 179 -6.65 -24.32 -16.68
CA ALA A 179 -5.97 -25.41 -17.37
C ALA A 179 -5.91 -25.16 -18.89
N PHE A 180 -4.76 -25.41 -19.49
CA PHE A 180 -4.59 -25.32 -20.95
C PHE A 180 -3.97 -26.61 -21.50
N ARG A 181 -4.52 -27.08 -22.64
CA ARG A 181 -4.08 -28.24 -23.40
C ARG A 181 -3.43 -27.79 -24.71
N GLU A 182 -2.51 -28.56 -25.21
CA GLU A 182 -1.92 -28.29 -26.54
C GLU A 182 -2.93 -28.47 -27.69
N PRO A 183 -2.87 -27.63 -28.72
CA PRO A 183 -1.91 -26.54 -28.92
C PRO A 183 -2.19 -25.35 -27.99
N LEU A 184 -1.14 -24.89 -27.27
CA LEU A 184 -1.27 -23.86 -26.22
C LEU A 184 -1.62 -22.47 -26.75
N SER A 185 -1.33 -22.17 -28.00
CA SER A 185 -1.69 -20.90 -28.63
C SER A 185 -1.73 -21.03 -30.16
N ALA A 186 -2.45 -20.12 -30.76
CA ALA A 186 -2.45 -19.81 -32.18
C ALA A 186 -2.42 -18.28 -32.35
N ALA A 187 -2.34 -17.81 -33.59
CA ALA A 187 -2.53 -16.39 -33.88
C ALA A 187 -3.89 -15.93 -33.37
N VAL A 188 -3.91 -14.80 -32.69
CA VAL A 188 -5.16 -14.17 -32.26
C VAL A 188 -5.89 -13.65 -33.51
N GLY A 189 -7.12 -14.03 -33.67
CA GLY A 189 -7.98 -13.54 -34.76
C GLY A 189 -8.47 -12.11 -34.48
N THR A 190 -9.52 -11.71 -35.20
CA THR A 190 -10.20 -10.43 -34.94
C THR A 190 -10.77 -10.42 -33.52
N LEU A 191 -10.42 -9.40 -32.74
CA LEU A 191 -10.97 -9.22 -31.40
C LEU A 191 -12.48 -8.94 -31.48
N PRO A 192 -13.28 -9.47 -30.53
CA PRO A 192 -14.70 -9.15 -30.43
C PRO A 192 -14.91 -7.66 -30.14
N ALA A 193 -16.02 -7.10 -30.63
CA ALA A 193 -16.44 -5.76 -30.23
C ALA A 193 -16.83 -5.77 -28.75
N ILE A 194 -16.20 -4.92 -27.95
CA ILE A 194 -16.46 -4.83 -26.50
C ILE A 194 -17.21 -3.54 -26.20
N VAL A 195 -18.35 -3.68 -25.56
CA VAL A 195 -19.08 -2.54 -24.96
C VAL A 195 -18.67 -2.48 -23.50
N VAL A 196 -17.93 -1.45 -23.17
CA VAL A 196 -17.45 -1.24 -21.81
C VAL A 196 -18.58 -0.73 -20.95
N SER A 197 -18.78 -1.36 -19.79
CA SER A 197 -19.64 -0.82 -18.74
C SER A 197 -18.95 0.36 -18.06
N ASP A 198 -19.52 1.56 -18.15
CA ASP A 198 -19.01 2.77 -17.47
C ASP A 198 -19.33 2.78 -15.96
N GLY A 199 -19.93 1.74 -15.44
CA GLY A 199 -20.31 1.63 -14.03
C GLY A 199 -19.18 1.08 -13.17
N ALA A 200 -18.69 1.86 -12.21
CA ALA A 200 -18.04 1.26 -11.06
C ALA A 200 -18.99 0.24 -10.45
N PRO A 201 -18.51 -0.97 -10.08
CA PRO A 201 -19.37 -1.99 -9.51
C PRO A 201 -20.13 -1.39 -8.31
N ALA A 202 -21.44 -1.57 -8.28
CA ALA A 202 -22.26 -1.14 -7.15
C ALA A 202 -21.83 -1.97 -5.92
N GLY A 203 -20.87 -1.45 -5.18
CA GLY A 203 -20.40 -2.05 -3.93
C GLY A 203 -21.55 -2.14 -2.92
N HIS A 204 -21.38 -3.00 -1.94
CA HIS A 204 -22.26 -3.07 -0.78
C HIS A 204 -22.42 -1.68 -0.14
N ARG A 205 -23.66 -1.18 -0.04
CA ARG A 205 -23.92 0.07 0.69
C ARG A 205 -23.84 -0.23 2.20
N PRO A 206 -22.88 0.37 2.93
CA PRO A 206 -22.75 0.09 4.36
C PRO A 206 -23.99 0.58 5.12
N ARG A 207 -24.41 -0.20 6.12
CA ARG A 207 -25.45 0.22 7.06
C ARG A 207 -24.85 1.27 7.99
N VAL A 208 -25.36 2.50 7.90
CA VAL A 208 -24.93 3.59 8.78
C VAL A 208 -25.57 3.40 10.17
N THR A 209 -24.74 3.40 11.21
CA THR A 209 -25.16 3.37 12.61
C THR A 209 -25.01 4.77 13.19
N GLU A 210 -26.10 5.35 13.66
CA GLU A 210 -26.06 6.61 14.40
C GLU A 210 -25.58 6.37 15.83
N LEU A 211 -24.54 7.11 16.21
CA LEU A 211 -23.92 6.96 17.54
C LEU A 211 -24.64 7.83 18.56
N ALA A 212 -24.85 7.26 19.76
CA ALA A 212 -25.34 8.04 20.90
C ALA A 212 -24.23 8.96 21.47
N PRO A 213 -24.60 10.15 22.03
CA PRO A 213 -23.68 10.99 22.76
C PRO A 213 -22.98 10.21 23.90
N ALA A 214 -21.69 10.42 24.09
CA ALA A 214 -20.95 9.87 25.22
C ALA A 214 -19.72 10.74 25.51
N SER A 215 -19.46 10.94 26.81
CA SER A 215 -18.29 11.68 27.28
C SER A 215 -17.00 10.89 27.10
N GLU A 216 -15.87 11.60 27.17
CA GLU A 216 -14.52 11.00 27.14
C GLU A 216 -14.29 10.02 25.98
N THR A 217 -14.86 10.40 24.81
CA THR A 217 -14.74 9.66 23.54
C THR A 217 -13.51 10.10 22.76
N ILE A 218 -12.83 9.13 22.14
CA ILE A 218 -11.76 9.40 21.15
C ILE A 218 -12.05 8.65 19.85
N VAL A 219 -11.51 9.17 18.73
CA VAL A 219 -11.52 8.48 17.45
C VAL A 219 -10.08 8.08 17.10
N ILE A 220 -9.89 6.83 16.74
CA ILE A 220 -8.60 6.25 16.36
C ILE A 220 -8.67 5.87 14.88
N ALA A 221 -7.68 6.30 14.09
CA ALA A 221 -7.61 6.03 12.66
C ALA A 221 -6.28 5.35 12.31
N GLY A 222 -6.34 4.10 11.88
CA GLY A 222 -5.21 3.33 11.33
C GLY A 222 -5.24 3.24 9.81
N GLN A 223 -4.40 2.37 9.25
CA GLN A 223 -4.36 2.11 7.82
C GLN A 223 -5.75 1.76 7.27
N GLY A 224 -6.12 2.38 6.14
CA GLY A 224 -7.41 2.16 5.50
C GLY A 224 -8.61 2.86 6.14
N ALA A 225 -8.40 3.69 7.16
CA ALA A 225 -9.47 4.46 7.81
C ALA A 225 -10.17 5.45 6.88
N GLY A 226 -9.39 6.13 6.03
CA GLY A 226 -9.94 7.17 5.16
C GLY A 226 -10.39 8.44 5.89
N PRO A 227 -10.93 9.43 5.16
CA PRO A 227 -11.30 10.73 5.71
C PRO A 227 -12.49 10.70 6.68
N ASP A 228 -13.32 9.67 6.64
CA ASP A 228 -14.54 9.56 7.46
C ASP A 228 -14.24 9.58 8.97
N ALA A 229 -13.06 9.10 9.37
CA ALA A 229 -12.61 9.18 10.76
C ALA A 229 -12.41 10.63 11.24
N GLU A 230 -11.90 11.51 10.38
CA GLU A 230 -11.80 12.96 10.71
C GLU A 230 -13.17 13.59 10.79
N VAL A 231 -14.04 13.32 9.83
CA VAL A 231 -15.41 13.85 9.80
C VAL A 231 -16.13 13.48 11.09
N LEU A 232 -16.11 12.21 11.48
CA LEU A 232 -16.75 11.75 12.70
C LEU A 232 -16.13 12.35 13.97
N ALA A 233 -14.79 12.47 14.03
CA ALA A 233 -14.11 13.09 15.18
C ALA A 233 -14.53 14.55 15.36
N ARG A 234 -14.70 15.29 14.27
CA ARG A 234 -15.12 16.68 14.26
C ARG A 234 -16.60 16.81 14.67
N GLU A 235 -17.47 15.98 14.15
CA GLU A 235 -18.91 15.94 14.51
C GLU A 235 -19.12 15.62 15.99
N LEU A 236 -18.42 14.63 16.51
CA LEU A 236 -18.45 14.27 17.93
C LEU A 236 -17.80 15.30 18.87
N GLY A 237 -16.93 16.19 18.35
CA GLY A 237 -16.04 17.02 19.17
C GLY A 237 -14.99 16.17 19.92
N ALA A 238 -14.58 15.03 19.37
CA ALA A 238 -13.65 14.09 19.96
C ALA A 238 -12.21 14.29 19.47
N PRO A 239 -11.17 14.00 20.27
CA PRO A 239 -9.80 13.92 19.81
C PRO A 239 -9.65 12.87 18.71
N LEU A 240 -8.87 13.21 17.66
CA LEU A 240 -8.52 12.30 16.56
C LEU A 240 -7.08 11.82 16.71
N LEU A 241 -6.89 10.52 16.91
CA LEU A 241 -5.60 9.85 16.99
C LEU A 241 -5.37 9.13 15.65
N ALA A 242 -4.79 9.84 14.68
CA ALA A 242 -4.62 9.33 13.33
C ALA A 242 -3.17 8.94 13.05
N GLU A 243 -2.94 7.67 12.72
CA GLU A 243 -1.64 7.19 12.22
C GLU A 243 -1.29 7.87 10.89
N VAL A 244 0.00 8.00 10.59
CA VAL A 244 0.49 8.72 9.41
C VAL A 244 -0.03 8.15 8.08
N ALA A 245 -0.32 6.85 8.04
CA ALA A 245 -0.83 6.16 6.85
C ALA A 245 -2.37 5.95 6.88
N SER A 246 -3.09 6.60 7.79
CA SER A 246 -4.54 6.40 7.97
C SER A 246 -5.41 7.02 6.88
N GLY A 247 -4.91 8.04 6.17
CA GLY A 247 -5.74 8.88 5.30
C GLY A 247 -6.64 9.88 6.04
N ALA A 248 -6.55 9.93 7.39
CA ALA A 248 -7.32 10.83 8.27
C ALA A 248 -6.45 11.83 9.05
N ARG A 249 -5.13 11.91 8.78
CA ARG A 249 -4.20 12.73 9.56
C ARG A 249 -4.30 14.21 9.24
N PHE A 250 -5.46 14.80 9.48
CA PHE A 250 -5.73 16.23 9.30
C PHE A 250 -6.89 16.69 10.19
N GLY A 251 -7.26 17.96 10.11
CA GLY A 251 -8.40 18.50 10.82
C GLY A 251 -8.06 19.13 12.19
N PRO A 252 -9.02 19.84 12.80
CA PRO A 252 -8.81 20.62 14.01
C PRO A 252 -8.64 19.79 15.27
N ASN A 253 -9.14 18.54 15.28
CA ASN A 253 -9.14 17.67 16.43
C ASN A 253 -7.95 16.69 16.45
N LEU A 254 -7.01 16.84 15.49
CA LEU A 254 -5.85 15.96 15.38
C LEU A 254 -4.90 16.10 16.56
N VAL A 255 -4.53 14.96 17.13
CA VAL A 255 -3.58 14.80 18.25
C VAL A 255 -2.35 14.05 17.73
N VAL A 256 -1.25 14.77 17.51
CA VAL A 256 -0.01 14.17 16.95
C VAL A 256 0.77 13.41 18.03
N ALA A 257 0.89 13.97 19.24
CA ALA A 257 1.58 13.35 20.37
C ALA A 257 0.67 12.38 21.17
N TYR A 258 -0.15 11.62 20.44
CA TYR A 258 -1.18 10.75 21.05
C TYR A 258 -0.58 9.62 21.90
N ARG A 259 0.63 9.15 21.61
CA ARG A 259 1.27 8.08 22.39
C ARG A 259 1.53 8.51 23.82
N GLU A 260 2.15 9.68 23.96
CA GLU A 260 2.46 10.28 25.26
C GLU A 260 1.18 10.56 26.06
N LEU A 261 0.15 11.10 25.37
CA LEU A 261 -1.12 11.40 26.03
C LEU A 261 -1.93 10.14 26.37
N LEU A 262 -1.84 9.07 25.58
CA LEU A 262 -2.46 7.78 25.93
C LEU A 262 -1.82 7.15 27.18
N ALA A 263 -0.52 7.38 27.41
CA ALA A 263 0.18 6.91 28.61
C ALA A 263 -0.10 7.77 29.84
N ASP A 264 -0.62 8.98 29.67
CA ASP A 264 -0.94 9.91 30.75
C ASP A 264 -2.31 9.59 31.39
N ARG A 265 -2.37 9.61 32.74
CA ARG A 265 -3.60 9.33 33.48
C ARG A 265 -4.69 10.37 33.29
N GLU A 266 -4.32 11.65 33.11
CA GLU A 266 -5.27 12.76 32.94
C GLU A 266 -5.89 12.79 31.54
N PHE A 267 -5.28 12.09 30.58
CA PHE A 267 -5.77 11.96 29.21
C PHE A 267 -6.19 10.52 28.90
N GLY A 268 -5.24 9.62 28.62
CA GLY A 268 -5.52 8.22 28.30
C GLY A 268 -6.27 7.50 29.41
N GLY A 269 -5.95 7.78 30.69
CA GLY A 269 -6.63 7.20 31.85
C GLY A 269 -8.11 7.53 31.94
N ARG A 270 -8.54 8.64 31.36
CA ARG A 270 -9.94 9.11 31.37
C ARG A 270 -10.78 8.59 30.22
N VAL A 271 -10.17 8.05 29.16
CA VAL A 271 -10.92 7.53 28.00
C VAL A 271 -11.92 6.46 28.43
N ARG A 272 -13.19 6.61 28.00
CA ARG A 272 -14.29 5.66 28.25
C ARG A 272 -14.87 5.07 26.98
N ARG A 273 -14.72 5.73 25.83
CA ARG A 273 -15.15 5.21 24.53
C ARG A 273 -14.08 5.45 23.47
N ALA A 274 -13.75 4.41 22.71
CA ALA A 274 -12.87 4.48 21.54
C ALA A 274 -13.64 4.02 20.30
N ILE A 275 -13.61 4.83 19.24
CA ILE A 275 -14.16 4.48 17.92
C ILE A 275 -12.97 4.28 17.00
N VAL A 276 -12.83 3.08 16.43
CA VAL A 276 -11.64 2.66 15.67
C VAL A 276 -12.01 2.51 14.20
N PHE A 277 -11.27 3.20 13.35
CA PHE A 277 -11.34 3.08 11.90
C PHE A 277 -10.05 2.46 11.36
N GLY A 278 -10.17 1.55 10.42
CA GLY A 278 -9.04 0.91 9.76
C GLY A 278 -8.20 0.05 10.74
N HIS A 279 -6.91 -0.09 10.43
CA HIS A 279 -6.01 -1.02 11.13
C HIS A 279 -4.82 -0.26 11.79
N PRO A 280 -4.96 0.25 13.03
CA PRO A 280 -3.87 0.95 13.74
C PRO A 280 -2.80 -0.05 14.19
N THR A 281 -1.57 0.12 13.73
CA THR A 281 -0.47 -0.83 13.95
C THR A 281 0.88 -0.16 14.27
N LEU A 282 0.91 1.17 14.41
CA LEU A 282 2.16 1.90 14.59
C LEU A 282 2.52 2.20 16.06
N SER A 283 1.62 1.91 17.02
CA SER A 283 1.82 2.17 18.44
C SER A 283 1.48 0.97 19.30
N ARG A 284 2.04 0.90 20.52
CA ARG A 284 1.68 -0.09 21.57
C ARG A 284 0.60 0.45 22.48
N GLU A 285 0.43 1.74 22.55
CA GLU A 285 -0.49 2.45 23.43
C GLU A 285 -1.94 2.25 22.98
N VAL A 286 -2.20 2.21 21.68
CA VAL A 286 -3.56 1.96 21.15
C VAL A 286 -4.08 0.59 21.55
N PRO A 287 -3.43 -0.54 21.23
CA PRO A 287 -3.94 -1.85 21.69
C PRO A 287 -3.99 -1.95 23.22
N ALA A 288 -3.08 -1.32 23.98
CA ALA A 288 -3.12 -1.29 25.43
C ALA A 288 -4.40 -0.61 25.95
N LEU A 289 -4.81 0.51 25.34
CA LEU A 289 -6.08 1.17 25.64
C LEU A 289 -7.27 0.26 25.34
N LEU A 290 -7.30 -0.37 24.16
CA LEU A 290 -8.43 -1.20 23.71
C LEU A 290 -8.57 -2.52 24.51
N HIS A 291 -7.54 -2.95 25.24
CA HIS A 291 -7.62 -4.06 26.19
C HIS A 291 -8.30 -3.68 27.52
N ARG A 292 -8.46 -2.40 27.83
CA ARG A 292 -9.07 -1.97 29.08
C ARG A 292 -10.56 -2.32 29.14
N ALA A 293 -10.99 -2.89 30.27
CA ALA A 293 -12.39 -3.32 30.49
C ALA A 293 -13.37 -2.15 30.67
N ASP A 294 -12.86 -0.98 31.06
CA ASP A 294 -13.63 0.24 31.31
C ASP A 294 -13.74 1.14 30.05
N VAL A 295 -13.22 0.69 28.90
CA VAL A 295 -13.32 1.39 27.61
C VAL A 295 -14.28 0.64 26.69
N VAL A 296 -15.35 1.31 26.27
CA VAL A 296 -16.27 0.82 25.24
C VAL A 296 -15.61 0.99 23.88
N THR A 297 -15.37 -0.12 23.18
CA THR A 297 -14.75 -0.10 21.86
C THR A 297 -15.80 -0.33 20.76
N ILE A 298 -15.85 0.56 19.78
CA ILE A 298 -16.65 0.43 18.56
C ILE A 298 -15.68 0.39 17.38
N VAL A 299 -15.74 -0.65 16.58
CA VAL A 299 -14.93 -0.81 15.38
C VAL A 299 -15.80 -0.57 14.16
N VAL A 300 -15.44 0.42 13.35
CA VAL A 300 -16.00 0.62 12.02
C VAL A 300 -15.25 -0.30 11.07
N ARG A 301 -15.98 -1.22 10.42
CA ARG A 301 -15.39 -2.21 9.53
C ARG A 301 -14.55 -1.57 8.44
N GLY A 302 -13.34 -2.05 8.30
CA GLY A 302 -12.42 -1.64 7.24
C GLY A 302 -12.61 -2.44 5.95
N PRO A 303 -11.83 -2.12 4.92
CA PRO A 303 -11.87 -2.87 3.66
C PRO A 303 -11.26 -4.28 3.78
N GLY A 304 -10.42 -4.54 4.79
CA GLY A 304 -9.75 -5.83 5.00
C GLY A 304 -10.70 -6.93 5.47
N PHE A 305 -10.17 -8.14 5.57
CA PHE A 305 -10.95 -9.31 6.00
C PHE A 305 -11.16 -9.35 7.52
N GLU A 306 -10.17 -8.88 8.27
CA GLU A 306 -10.20 -8.89 9.73
C GLU A 306 -10.43 -7.48 10.27
N ASP A 307 -11.37 -7.37 11.21
CA ASP A 307 -11.59 -6.14 11.96
C ASP A 307 -10.57 -6.02 13.11
N TYR A 308 -10.08 -4.81 13.37
CA TYR A 308 -9.09 -4.57 14.41
C TYR A 308 -9.72 -4.55 15.82
N ASP A 309 -9.75 -5.70 16.49
CA ASP A 309 -10.28 -5.86 17.84
C ASP A 309 -9.30 -6.61 18.77
N PRO A 310 -8.20 -5.99 19.22
CA PRO A 310 -7.21 -6.65 20.08
C PRO A 310 -7.81 -7.07 21.43
N GLY A 311 -8.83 -6.39 21.91
CA GLY A 311 -9.53 -6.71 23.16
C GLY A 311 -10.58 -7.81 23.04
N ARG A 312 -10.97 -8.20 21.82
CA ARG A 312 -12.07 -9.16 21.54
C ARG A 312 -13.39 -8.81 22.22
N ARG A 313 -13.71 -7.53 22.31
CA ARG A 313 -14.91 -6.99 22.98
C ARG A 313 -15.57 -5.85 22.23
N ALA A 314 -15.08 -5.51 21.05
CA ALA A 314 -15.62 -4.42 20.27
C ALA A 314 -17.02 -4.73 19.74
N SER A 315 -17.83 -3.71 19.64
CA SER A 315 -19.03 -3.73 18.81
C SER A 315 -18.63 -3.33 17.38
N HIS A 316 -19.03 -4.13 16.39
CA HIS A 316 -18.67 -3.93 14.98
C HIS A 316 -19.85 -3.29 14.24
N ILE A 317 -19.57 -2.21 13.49
CA ILE A 317 -20.53 -1.49 12.66
C ILE A 317 -19.96 -1.26 11.26
N ASP A 318 -20.82 -1.12 10.25
CA ASP A 318 -20.34 -0.95 8.87
C ASP A 318 -19.94 0.51 8.58
N ALA A 319 -20.69 1.47 9.10
CA ALA A 319 -20.38 2.89 9.03
C ALA A 319 -20.96 3.61 10.26
N ALA A 320 -20.36 4.73 10.64
CA ALA A 320 -20.78 5.55 11.76
C ALA A 320 -21.25 6.93 11.30
N SER A 321 -22.26 7.48 11.96
CA SER A 321 -22.67 8.89 11.84
C SER A 321 -23.01 9.46 13.23
N TYR A 322 -22.98 10.78 13.31
CA TYR A 322 -23.42 11.50 14.50
C TYR A 322 -24.13 12.80 14.09
N ASN A 323 -25.38 12.96 14.53
CA ASN A 323 -26.23 14.09 14.21
C ASN A 323 -26.52 15.01 15.42
N GLY A 324 -25.89 14.72 16.56
CA GLY A 324 -26.05 15.52 17.78
C GLY A 324 -25.15 16.75 17.84
N GLU A 325 -25.37 17.58 18.87
CA GLU A 325 -24.40 18.63 19.19
C GLU A 325 -23.09 18.03 19.68
N PRO A 326 -21.91 18.59 19.33
CA PRO A 326 -20.61 18.11 19.80
C PRO A 326 -20.57 18.07 21.33
N ALA A 327 -20.43 16.88 21.88
CA ALA A 327 -20.66 16.64 23.30
C ALA A 327 -19.64 17.35 24.24
N GLU A 328 -18.39 17.54 23.79
CA GLU A 328 -17.31 18.06 24.65
C GLU A 328 -16.18 18.75 23.87
N ARG A 329 -16.44 19.94 23.34
CA ARG A 329 -15.36 20.73 22.69
C ARG A 329 -14.15 20.95 23.60
N ALA A 330 -14.35 21.04 24.93
CA ALA A 330 -13.28 21.18 25.91
C ALA A 330 -12.38 19.93 25.98
N TRP A 331 -12.96 18.73 25.81
CA TRP A 331 -12.21 17.46 25.81
C TRP A 331 -11.24 17.41 24.64
N ALA A 332 -11.71 17.57 23.39
CA ALA A 332 -10.82 17.60 22.22
C ALA A 332 -9.81 18.76 22.31
N GLY A 333 -10.24 19.94 22.76
CA GLY A 333 -9.37 21.10 22.92
C GLY A 333 -8.21 20.87 23.89
N SER A 334 -8.46 20.19 25.02
CA SER A 334 -7.40 19.84 25.99
C SER A 334 -6.34 18.90 25.41
N TRP A 335 -6.76 17.87 24.65
CA TRP A 335 -5.85 16.93 23.98
C TRP A 335 -5.00 17.63 22.91
N VAL A 336 -5.62 18.44 22.07
CA VAL A 336 -4.93 19.18 21.00
C VAL A 336 -3.93 20.18 21.59
N HIS A 337 -4.32 20.90 22.65
CA HIS A 337 -3.43 21.84 23.34
C HIS A 337 -2.21 21.13 23.96
N ALA A 338 -2.45 20.05 24.73
CA ALA A 338 -1.38 19.27 25.33
C ALA A 338 -0.45 18.64 24.29
N SER A 339 -1.01 18.13 23.17
CA SER A 339 -0.21 17.61 22.06
C SER A 339 0.69 18.68 21.44
N ARG A 340 0.19 19.91 21.24
CA ARG A 340 0.99 21.03 20.73
C ARG A 340 2.12 21.40 21.71
N ALA A 341 1.82 21.53 22.99
CA ALA A 341 2.82 21.82 24.00
C ALA A 341 3.97 20.79 24.03
N LEU A 342 3.64 19.49 23.91
CA LEU A 342 4.64 18.41 23.83
C LEU A 342 5.51 18.51 22.57
N LEU A 343 4.97 18.99 21.46
CA LEU A 343 5.73 19.15 20.22
C LEU A 343 6.59 20.42 20.24
N GLU A 344 6.12 21.52 20.83
CA GLU A 344 6.84 22.79 20.95
C GLU A 344 8.10 22.66 21.81
N VAL A 345 8.05 21.92 22.90
CA VAL A 345 9.23 21.61 23.73
C VAL A 345 10.37 20.96 22.94
N ARG A 346 10.07 20.37 21.78
CA ARG A 346 11.04 19.71 20.89
C ARG A 346 11.59 20.65 19.81
N ALA A 347 11.07 21.88 19.69
CA ALA A 347 11.54 22.85 18.72
C ALA A 347 12.78 23.58 19.29
N ALA A 348 13.85 23.69 18.51
CA ALA A 348 15.02 24.48 18.88
C ALA A 348 14.66 25.98 18.86
N GLU A 349 15.13 26.75 19.86
CA GLU A 349 15.05 28.20 19.83
C GLU A 349 15.84 28.74 18.63
N THR A 350 15.17 29.46 17.75
CA THR A 350 15.78 30.12 16.59
C THR A 350 15.86 31.62 16.85
N PRO A 351 17.00 32.30 16.62
CA PRO A 351 17.11 33.75 16.76
C PRO A 351 16.08 34.49 15.89
N ASP A 352 15.50 35.57 16.42
CA ASP A 352 14.51 36.39 15.67
C ASP A 352 15.23 37.30 14.64
N PRO A 353 15.00 37.13 13.32
CA PRO A 353 15.66 37.94 12.29
C PRO A 353 15.07 39.36 12.15
N ARG A 354 13.97 39.66 12.85
CA ARG A 354 13.25 40.95 12.74
C ARG A 354 13.84 42.07 13.62
N THR A 355 15.03 41.89 14.15
CA THR A 355 15.74 42.96 14.90
C THR A 355 16.59 43.82 13.96
N ASP A 356 16.68 45.13 14.23
CA ASP A 356 17.52 46.07 13.50
C ASP A 356 19.04 45.94 13.89
N ASP A 357 19.35 45.04 14.79
CA ASP A 357 20.73 44.77 15.20
C ASP A 357 21.47 43.91 14.14
N ARG A 358 22.46 44.50 13.49
CA ARG A 358 23.27 43.85 12.45
C ARG A 358 24.01 42.60 12.95
N LEU A 359 24.39 42.55 14.24
CA LEU A 359 25.02 41.38 14.83
C LEU A 359 24.04 40.20 14.91
N THR A 360 22.81 40.46 15.35
CA THR A 360 21.75 39.45 15.43
C THR A 360 21.35 38.94 14.05
N VAL A 361 21.31 39.82 13.03
CA VAL A 361 21.05 39.43 11.62
C VAL A 361 22.22 38.55 11.09
N ALA A 362 23.48 38.90 11.41
CA ALA A 362 24.62 38.09 10.99
C ALA A 362 24.70 36.75 11.72
N GLU A 363 24.30 36.67 12.98
CA GLU A 363 24.19 35.45 13.76
C GLU A 363 23.07 34.56 13.23
N PHE A 364 21.91 35.13 12.90
CA PHE A 364 20.80 34.43 12.25
C PHE A 364 21.25 33.84 10.89
N ALA A 365 21.92 34.62 10.04
CA ALA A 365 22.43 34.15 8.76
C ALA A 365 23.43 33.00 8.91
N ARG A 366 24.34 33.10 9.91
CA ARG A 366 25.29 32.02 10.23
C ARG A 366 24.57 30.76 10.74
N ALA A 367 23.59 30.93 11.62
CA ALA A 367 22.76 29.82 12.12
C ALA A 367 21.99 29.14 10.99
N GLN A 368 21.41 29.92 10.08
CA GLN A 368 20.74 29.40 8.87
C GLN A 368 21.72 28.58 7.99
N LEU A 369 22.91 29.11 7.72
CA LEU A 369 23.91 28.38 6.93
C LEU A 369 24.41 27.11 7.64
N ALA A 370 24.49 27.12 8.96
CA ALA A 370 24.84 25.93 9.75
C ALA A 370 23.79 24.85 9.61
N VAL A 371 22.49 25.21 9.66
CA VAL A 371 21.37 24.29 9.46
C VAL A 371 21.42 23.63 8.09
N PHE A 372 21.77 24.37 7.03
CA PHE A 372 21.90 23.77 5.68
C PHE A 372 23.04 22.75 5.57
N ARG A 373 24.07 22.87 6.40
CA ARG A 373 25.22 21.97 6.43
C ARG A 373 25.07 20.82 7.43
N GLU A 374 24.03 20.85 8.22
CA GLU A 374 23.76 19.82 9.23
C GLU A 374 23.47 18.47 8.56
N SER A 375 24.07 17.40 9.11
CA SER A 375 23.80 16.04 8.66
C SER A 375 22.32 15.71 8.86
N VAL A 376 21.72 15.02 7.90
CA VAL A 376 20.30 14.67 7.95
C VAL A 376 20.04 13.68 9.08
N THR A 377 19.09 14.00 9.94
CA THR A 377 18.54 13.06 10.92
C THR A 377 17.29 12.39 10.38
N ARG A 378 16.88 11.25 10.99
CA ARG A 378 15.63 10.58 10.60
C ARG A 378 14.41 11.50 10.70
N ARG A 379 14.37 12.32 11.77
CA ARG A 379 13.30 13.30 11.95
C ARG A 379 13.29 14.34 10.83
N MET A 380 14.43 14.93 10.50
CA MET A 380 14.56 15.88 9.39
C MET A 380 14.12 15.26 8.06
N LEU A 381 14.50 14.01 7.81
CA LEU A 381 14.12 13.29 6.59
C LEU A 381 12.60 13.14 6.47
N VAL A 382 11.94 12.62 7.51
CA VAL A 382 10.48 12.40 7.45
C VAL A 382 9.72 13.72 7.36
N GLU A 383 10.14 14.76 8.09
CA GLU A 383 9.55 16.10 8.05
C GLU A 383 9.74 16.77 6.67
N ALA A 384 10.92 16.62 6.04
CA ALA A 384 11.20 17.16 4.70
C ALA A 384 10.33 16.49 3.63
N VAL A 385 10.28 15.17 3.61
CA VAL A 385 9.44 14.41 2.66
C VAL A 385 7.95 14.77 2.84
N TRP A 386 7.48 14.86 4.10
CA TRP A 386 6.10 15.26 4.40
C TRP A 386 5.80 16.68 3.92
N ARG A 387 6.71 17.63 4.16
CA ARG A 387 6.57 19.03 3.77
C ARG A 387 6.40 19.20 2.26
N VAL A 388 7.22 18.52 1.45
CA VAL A 388 7.23 18.66 -0.02
C VAL A 388 6.16 17.83 -0.73
N THR A 389 5.43 16.95 -0.02
CA THR A 389 4.34 16.17 -0.60
C THR A 389 3.05 16.98 -0.58
N TRP A 390 2.41 17.18 -1.73
CA TRP A 390 1.19 17.97 -1.90
C TRP A 390 -0.03 17.07 -2.20
N PRO A 391 -1.27 17.57 -2.14
CA PRO A 391 -2.47 16.74 -2.39
C PRO A 391 -2.53 16.08 -3.77
N HIS A 392 -1.83 16.62 -4.76
CA HIS A 392 -1.70 15.99 -6.08
C HIS A 392 -0.60 14.94 -6.17
N ASP A 393 0.29 14.86 -5.18
CA ASP A 393 1.31 13.82 -5.05
C ASP A 393 0.75 12.57 -4.36
N ARG A 394 1.56 11.52 -4.32
CA ARG A 394 1.34 10.31 -3.52
C ARG A 394 2.55 10.10 -2.62
N LEU A 395 2.32 9.69 -1.37
CA LEU A 395 3.37 9.29 -0.44
C LEU A 395 3.17 7.83 -0.04
N VAL A 396 4.20 7.03 -0.26
CA VAL A 396 4.22 5.61 0.13
C VAL A 396 5.28 5.41 1.21
N PHE A 397 4.89 4.84 2.34
CA PHE A 397 5.83 4.46 3.39
C PHE A 397 6.17 2.98 3.31
N GLY A 398 7.47 2.66 3.30
CA GLY A 398 7.95 1.33 3.62
C GLY A 398 7.70 0.99 5.09
N ALA A 399 7.45 -0.28 5.38
CA ALA A 399 7.41 -0.78 6.75
C ALA A 399 8.75 -0.54 7.46
N SER A 400 8.80 -0.61 8.80
CA SER A 400 9.97 -0.47 9.66
C SER A 400 10.04 0.86 10.42
N ARG A 401 11.24 1.45 10.60
CA ARG A 401 11.48 2.58 11.53
C ARG A 401 10.92 3.90 11.01
N LEU A 402 11.20 4.26 9.75
CA LEU A 402 10.86 5.58 9.20
C LEU A 402 9.37 5.92 9.24
N VAL A 403 8.48 4.97 8.99
CA VAL A 403 7.03 5.20 9.11
C VAL A 403 6.62 5.52 10.55
N ARG A 404 7.32 4.94 11.55
CA ARG A 404 7.09 5.21 12.97
C ARG A 404 7.64 6.56 13.40
N ASP A 405 8.80 6.96 12.83
CA ASP A 405 9.37 8.28 13.05
C ASP A 405 8.48 9.37 12.42
N ALA A 406 7.95 9.13 11.21
CA ALA A 406 6.97 10.00 10.58
C ALA A 406 5.71 10.15 11.45
N ASP A 407 5.18 9.03 11.94
CA ASP A 407 3.97 9.03 12.77
C ASP A 407 4.12 9.83 14.09
N ARG A 408 5.34 9.92 14.62
CA ARG A 408 5.65 10.72 15.82
C ARG A 408 5.90 12.19 15.55
N ALA A 409 6.36 12.54 14.35
CA ALA A 409 6.93 13.86 14.07
C ALA A 409 6.06 14.74 13.19
N VAL A 410 5.39 14.17 12.17
CA VAL A 410 4.79 15.01 11.13
C VAL A 410 3.45 15.58 11.55
N PRO A 411 3.19 16.86 11.23
CA PRO A 411 1.93 17.53 11.53
C PRO A 411 0.78 17.00 10.67
N GLY A 412 -0.42 17.50 10.92
CA GLY A 412 -1.60 17.21 10.10
C GLY A 412 -1.48 17.78 8.70
N LYS A 413 -1.83 16.99 7.69
CA LYS A 413 -1.88 17.39 6.29
C LYS A 413 -2.79 16.44 5.50
N ALA A 414 -3.75 17.01 4.74
CA ALA A 414 -4.65 16.22 3.89
C ALA A 414 -3.93 15.86 2.57
N ILE A 415 -3.21 14.75 2.57
CA ILE A 415 -2.50 14.20 1.40
C ILE A 415 -2.78 12.70 1.28
N PRO A 416 -2.74 12.13 0.06
CA PRO A 416 -2.83 10.68 -0.12
C PRO A 416 -1.57 9.99 0.41
N VAL A 417 -1.74 9.11 1.40
CA VAL A 417 -0.66 8.34 2.01
C VAL A 417 -1.00 6.86 1.94
N HIS A 418 -0.04 6.07 1.49
CA HIS A 418 -0.15 4.63 1.33
C HIS A 418 0.97 3.89 2.08
N ALA A 419 0.71 2.67 2.48
CA ALA A 419 1.71 1.75 3.02
C ALA A 419 1.15 0.33 2.96
N ASN A 420 2.00 -0.67 2.71
CA ASN A 420 1.61 -2.07 2.84
C ASN A 420 1.54 -2.41 4.34
N ARG A 421 0.35 -2.25 4.93
CA ARG A 421 0.12 -2.42 6.37
C ARG A 421 -0.79 -3.59 6.74
N GLY A 422 -1.30 -4.32 5.75
CA GLY A 422 -2.03 -5.56 6.00
C GLY A 422 -1.20 -6.54 6.83
N LEU A 423 0.02 -6.80 6.38
CA LEU A 423 1.01 -7.62 7.11
C LEU A 423 2.31 -6.87 7.44
N ALA A 424 2.47 -5.67 6.93
CA ALA A 424 3.63 -4.81 7.18
C ALA A 424 4.98 -5.41 6.78
N GLY A 425 5.02 -6.20 5.71
CA GLY A 425 6.24 -6.72 5.12
C GLY A 425 7.12 -5.63 4.52
N ILE A 426 8.41 -5.92 4.32
CA ILE A 426 9.35 -5.04 3.59
C ILE A 426 9.42 -5.39 2.09
N ASP A 427 8.72 -6.43 1.69
CA ASP A 427 8.61 -6.90 0.31
C ASP A 427 7.63 -6.03 -0.50
N GLY A 428 7.89 -5.90 -1.79
CA GLY A 428 7.01 -5.27 -2.77
C GLY A 428 6.71 -3.78 -2.57
N THR A 429 7.40 -3.06 -1.70
CA THR A 429 7.12 -1.64 -1.42
C THR A 429 7.33 -0.77 -2.66
N ILE A 430 8.42 -0.98 -3.41
CA ILE A 430 8.73 -0.23 -4.64
C ILE A 430 7.77 -0.64 -5.76
N ALA A 431 7.45 -1.94 -5.86
CA ALA A 431 6.48 -2.44 -6.84
C ALA A 431 5.09 -1.83 -6.62
N THR A 432 4.58 -1.84 -5.37
CA THR A 432 3.30 -1.21 -5.00
C THR A 432 3.31 0.29 -5.35
N ALA A 433 4.38 1.00 -4.98
CA ALA A 433 4.51 2.42 -5.29
C ALA A 433 4.58 2.70 -6.80
N THR A 434 5.22 1.82 -7.56
CA THR A 434 5.23 1.89 -9.03
C THR A 434 3.82 1.74 -9.59
N GLY A 435 3.02 0.80 -9.07
CA GLY A 435 1.62 0.62 -9.45
C GLY A 435 0.78 1.87 -9.14
N ILE A 436 0.91 2.44 -7.94
CA ILE A 436 0.25 3.68 -7.54
C ILE A 436 0.64 4.83 -8.48
N ALA A 437 1.93 4.98 -8.79
CA ALA A 437 2.41 6.05 -9.68
C ALA A 437 1.83 5.93 -11.08
N LEU A 438 1.88 4.73 -11.68
CA LEU A 438 1.33 4.46 -13.01
C LEU A 438 -0.18 4.70 -13.08
N ALA A 439 -0.93 4.28 -12.06
CA ALA A 439 -2.37 4.49 -11.99
C ALA A 439 -2.73 5.98 -11.81
N SER A 440 -2.02 6.68 -10.93
CA SER A 440 -2.18 8.11 -10.70
C SER A 440 -1.91 8.92 -11.96
N GLU A 441 -0.84 8.62 -12.70
CA GLU A 441 -0.54 9.27 -13.98
C GLU A 441 -1.59 8.95 -15.06
N ALA A 442 -2.06 7.72 -15.12
CA ALA A 442 -3.11 7.30 -16.06
C ALA A 442 -4.45 8.02 -15.80
N SER A 443 -4.71 8.45 -14.56
CA SER A 443 -5.87 9.30 -14.20
C SER A 443 -5.65 10.80 -14.48
N GLY A 444 -4.50 11.18 -15.06
CA GLY A 444 -4.17 12.57 -15.40
C GLY A 444 -3.49 13.38 -14.28
N SER A 445 -3.09 12.74 -13.17
CA SER A 445 -2.35 13.44 -12.10
C SER A 445 -0.97 13.87 -12.59
N ALA A 446 -0.62 15.13 -12.31
CA ALA A 446 0.71 15.69 -12.60
C ALA A 446 1.69 15.53 -11.41
N GLY A 447 1.27 14.92 -10.32
CA GLY A 447 2.06 14.76 -9.10
C GLY A 447 3.23 13.79 -9.22
N THR A 448 4.10 13.82 -8.22
CA THR A 448 5.18 12.85 -8.02
C THR A 448 4.76 11.83 -6.98
N THR A 449 4.96 10.55 -7.25
CA THR A 449 4.85 9.51 -6.22
C THR A 449 6.19 9.40 -5.49
N ARG A 450 6.19 9.66 -4.17
CA ARG A 450 7.36 9.52 -3.30
C ARG A 450 7.26 8.27 -2.46
N VAL A 451 8.36 7.55 -2.34
CA VAL A 451 8.47 6.37 -1.48
C VAL A 451 9.54 6.64 -0.45
N LEU A 452 9.20 6.56 0.83
CA LEU A 452 10.16 6.68 1.92
C LEU A 452 10.35 5.31 2.59
N LEU A 453 11.56 4.78 2.49
CA LEU A 453 11.90 3.44 2.98
C LEU A 453 13.35 3.37 3.50
N GLY A 454 13.70 2.28 4.19
CA GLY A 454 15.05 1.98 4.63
C GLY A 454 15.84 1.19 3.58
N ASP A 455 17.15 1.11 3.79
CA ASP A 455 18.12 0.39 2.95
C ASP A 455 17.77 -1.10 2.77
N LEU A 456 17.42 -1.82 3.84
CA LEU A 456 17.04 -3.23 3.75
C LEU A 456 15.75 -3.44 2.93
N THR A 457 14.81 -2.51 2.99
CA THR A 457 13.60 -2.55 2.18
C THR A 457 13.94 -2.34 0.70
N LEU A 458 14.83 -1.39 0.38
CA LEU A 458 15.33 -1.21 -0.99
C LEU A 458 15.96 -2.49 -1.52
N LEU A 459 16.89 -3.08 -0.75
CA LEU A 459 17.62 -4.27 -1.17
C LEU A 459 16.72 -5.49 -1.33
N HIS A 460 15.74 -5.65 -0.44
CA HIS A 460 14.76 -6.74 -0.52
C HIS A 460 13.89 -6.64 -1.77
N ASP A 461 13.58 -5.43 -2.22
CA ASP A 461 12.69 -5.16 -3.36
C ASP A 461 13.40 -4.56 -4.58
N ALA A 462 14.72 -4.71 -4.67
CA ALA A 462 15.54 -4.14 -5.75
C ALA A 462 15.11 -4.60 -7.15
N GLY A 463 14.60 -5.84 -7.30
CA GLY A 463 14.04 -6.35 -8.55
C GLY A 463 12.90 -5.52 -9.11
N SER A 464 12.19 -4.78 -8.26
CA SER A 464 11.10 -3.86 -8.66
C SER A 464 11.57 -2.63 -9.44
N MET A 465 12.88 -2.35 -9.43
CA MET A 465 13.48 -1.28 -10.24
C MET A 465 13.56 -1.62 -11.73
N LEU A 466 13.31 -2.88 -12.12
CA LEU A 466 13.32 -3.32 -13.51
C LEU A 466 11.98 -3.02 -14.19
N TYR A 467 12.01 -2.27 -15.27
CA TYR A 467 10.86 -2.01 -16.15
C TYR A 467 10.93 -2.82 -17.42
N GLY A 468 9.78 -3.24 -17.93
CA GLY A 468 9.67 -3.86 -19.26
C GLY A 468 10.12 -2.93 -20.38
N GLY A 469 10.62 -3.51 -21.46
CA GLY A 469 11.01 -2.73 -22.64
C GLY A 469 9.80 -2.00 -23.25
N GLY A 470 9.93 -0.68 -23.47
CA GLY A 470 8.85 0.14 -24.03
C GLY A 470 7.75 0.57 -23.05
N GLU A 471 7.78 0.11 -21.80
CA GLU A 471 6.82 0.54 -20.80
C GLU A 471 7.09 1.98 -20.31
N PRO A 472 6.03 2.73 -19.96
CA PRO A 472 6.19 4.06 -19.38
C PRO A 472 6.93 3.98 -18.03
N ARG A 473 7.83 4.94 -17.83
CA ARG A 473 8.58 5.12 -16.58
C ARG A 473 7.94 6.26 -15.78
N PRO A 474 7.28 5.98 -14.64
CA PRO A 474 6.52 6.99 -13.92
C PRO A 474 7.42 7.99 -13.19
N ARG A 475 6.84 9.12 -12.79
CA ARG A 475 7.45 10.10 -11.88
C ARG A 475 7.50 9.53 -10.47
N LEU A 476 8.42 8.61 -10.25
CA LEU A 476 8.62 7.89 -9.00
C LEU A 476 9.93 8.30 -8.36
N GLN A 477 9.89 8.74 -7.10
CA GLN A 477 11.06 9.10 -6.32
C GLN A 477 11.16 8.17 -5.11
N VAL A 478 12.14 7.27 -5.11
CA VAL A 478 12.43 6.36 -4.01
C VAL A 478 13.50 7.00 -3.12
N ILE A 479 13.11 7.37 -1.91
CA ILE A 479 13.94 8.05 -0.93
C ILE A 479 14.34 7.03 0.13
N VAL A 480 15.64 6.76 0.23
CA VAL A 480 16.21 5.72 1.09
C VAL A 480 16.93 6.35 2.25
N GLY A 481 16.38 6.20 3.46
CA GLY A 481 17.15 6.45 4.67
C GLY A 481 18.13 5.31 4.88
N ASN A 482 19.40 5.54 4.53
CA ASN A 482 20.46 4.54 4.61
C ASN A 482 21.18 4.65 5.94
N ASP A 483 20.80 3.84 6.91
CA ASP A 483 21.46 3.74 8.22
C ASP A 483 22.24 2.42 8.38
N GLY A 484 22.51 1.75 7.27
CA GLY A 484 23.41 0.61 7.13
C GLY A 484 22.87 -0.71 7.63
N GLY A 485 21.54 -0.82 7.92
CA GLY A 485 20.94 -2.07 8.37
C GLY A 485 19.62 -1.92 9.11
N GLY A 486 19.22 -2.95 9.87
CA GLY A 486 17.93 -3.06 10.54
C GLY A 486 17.82 -2.27 11.86
N THR A 487 17.94 -0.94 11.83
CA THR A 487 17.90 -0.07 13.03
C THR A 487 16.57 -0.08 13.79
N ILE A 488 15.50 -0.65 13.24
CA ILE A 488 14.25 -0.87 13.98
C ILE A 488 14.47 -1.73 15.23
N PHE A 489 15.42 -2.66 15.18
CA PHE A 489 15.70 -3.58 16.27
C PHE A 489 16.44 -2.92 17.44
N ASP A 490 17.14 -1.78 17.20
CA ASP A 490 17.84 -1.01 18.25
C ASP A 490 16.87 -0.50 19.34
N GLY A 491 15.59 -0.31 19.00
CA GLY A 491 14.54 0.11 19.94
C GLY A 491 13.81 -1.03 20.67
N LEU A 492 14.23 -2.28 20.49
CA LEU A 492 13.61 -3.44 21.13
C LEU A 492 14.44 -3.92 22.35
N GLU A 493 13.82 -4.67 23.23
CA GLU A 493 14.43 -5.21 24.44
C GLU A 493 15.67 -6.06 24.12
N VAL A 494 15.67 -6.74 22.98
CA VAL A 494 16.79 -7.58 22.52
C VAL A 494 18.08 -6.79 22.31
N ALA A 495 18.00 -5.50 21.98
CA ALA A 495 19.19 -4.65 21.83
C ALA A 495 19.97 -4.48 23.13
N GLN A 496 19.28 -4.60 24.28
CA GLN A 496 19.89 -4.49 25.62
C GLN A 496 20.37 -5.84 26.16
N THR A 497 19.87 -6.94 25.64
CA THR A 497 20.12 -8.29 26.21
C THR A 497 21.03 -9.15 25.36
N ALA A 498 21.08 -8.94 24.04
CA ALA A 498 21.90 -9.73 23.14
C ALA A 498 23.37 -9.26 23.10
N PRO A 499 24.36 -10.18 22.96
CA PRO A 499 25.74 -9.80 22.66
C PRO A 499 25.81 -9.00 21.35
N ALA A 500 26.55 -7.87 21.35
CA ALA A 500 26.58 -6.93 20.23
C ALA A 500 26.92 -7.59 18.87
N GLY A 501 27.92 -8.46 18.80
CA GLY A 501 28.28 -9.14 17.55
C GLY A 501 27.20 -10.10 17.03
N SER A 502 26.47 -10.76 17.93
CA SER A 502 25.32 -11.60 17.55
C SER A 502 24.15 -10.75 17.08
N PHE A 503 23.84 -9.67 17.81
CA PHE A 503 22.81 -8.72 17.43
C PHE A 503 23.05 -8.14 16.03
N ASP A 504 24.28 -7.65 15.78
CA ASP A 504 24.63 -7.05 14.49
C ASP A 504 24.50 -8.08 13.35
N ARG A 505 24.91 -9.31 13.58
CA ARG A 505 24.84 -10.36 12.55
C ARG A 505 23.42 -10.76 12.16
N VAL A 506 22.51 -10.94 13.12
CA VAL A 506 21.21 -11.60 12.88
C VAL A 506 20.00 -10.68 12.92
N LEU A 507 20.16 -9.43 13.41
CA LEU A 507 19.09 -8.44 13.51
C LEU A 507 19.44 -7.17 12.74
N TYR A 508 20.54 -6.50 13.09
CA TYR A 508 20.96 -5.31 12.37
C TYR A 508 21.36 -5.63 10.92
N THR A 509 22.00 -6.78 10.65
CA THR A 509 22.34 -7.28 9.30
C THR A 509 22.96 -6.21 8.40
N PRO A 510 24.17 -5.71 8.73
CA PRO A 510 24.76 -4.58 8.02
C PRO A 510 24.99 -4.90 6.53
N GLN A 511 24.74 -3.92 5.67
CA GLN A 511 24.91 -4.03 4.23
C GLN A 511 25.87 -2.94 3.71
N SER A 512 26.57 -3.23 2.59
CA SER A 512 27.53 -2.34 1.96
C SER A 512 27.34 -2.26 0.43
N VAL A 513 26.11 -2.17 -0.02
CA VAL A 513 25.77 -2.06 -1.45
C VAL A 513 25.93 -0.61 -1.91
N ASP A 514 26.57 -0.42 -3.06
CA ASP A 514 26.63 0.89 -3.73
C ASP A 514 25.30 1.19 -4.43
N PHE A 515 24.49 2.06 -3.84
CA PHE A 515 23.17 2.40 -4.37
C PHE A 515 23.23 3.25 -5.65
N ARG A 516 24.32 3.99 -5.90
CA ARG A 516 24.56 4.67 -7.18
C ARG A 516 24.74 3.65 -8.30
N ALA A 517 25.59 2.64 -8.06
CA ALA A 517 25.81 1.57 -9.02
C ALA A 517 24.51 0.78 -9.28
N LEU A 518 23.75 0.50 -8.22
CA LEU A 518 22.44 -0.18 -8.32
C LEU A 518 21.47 0.63 -9.19
N ALA A 519 21.27 1.91 -8.90
CA ALA A 519 20.40 2.80 -9.66
C ALA A 519 20.81 2.85 -11.15
N THR A 520 22.10 2.99 -11.42
CA THR A 520 22.66 3.02 -12.78
C THR A 520 22.38 1.74 -13.53
N ALA A 521 22.54 0.57 -12.89
CA ALA A 521 22.30 -0.74 -13.49
C ALA A 521 20.85 -0.92 -13.97
N TYR A 522 19.89 -0.35 -13.25
CA TYR A 522 18.47 -0.36 -13.61
C TYR A 522 18.02 0.84 -14.47
N GLY A 523 18.94 1.76 -14.80
CA GLY A 523 18.65 2.95 -15.62
C GLY A 523 17.80 4.00 -14.89
N TRP A 524 17.95 4.10 -13.57
CA TRP A 524 17.34 5.12 -12.72
C TRP A 524 18.29 6.31 -12.54
N ASP A 525 17.73 7.51 -12.35
CA ASP A 525 18.50 8.64 -11.84
C ASP A 525 18.89 8.42 -10.39
N TYR A 526 20.03 8.97 -9.99
CA TYR A 526 20.53 8.89 -8.61
C TYR A 526 20.88 10.27 -8.07
N ARG A 527 20.48 10.52 -6.81
CA ARG A 527 20.84 11.71 -6.04
C ARG A 527 21.32 11.28 -4.64
N LEU A 528 22.39 11.91 -4.16
CA LEU A 528 22.87 11.77 -2.78
C LEU A 528 22.51 13.04 -2.01
N ALA A 529 22.00 12.89 -0.80
CA ALA A 529 21.66 13.98 0.10
C ALA A 529 22.29 13.76 1.48
N GLY A 530 23.53 14.25 1.67
CA GLY A 530 24.28 14.10 2.91
C GLY A 530 24.00 15.18 3.95
N ASN A 531 23.38 16.29 3.55
CA ASN A 531 23.01 17.39 4.44
C ASN A 531 21.63 17.94 4.08
N ARG A 532 21.13 18.85 4.92
CA ARG A 532 19.77 19.38 4.77
C ARG A 532 19.56 20.16 3.46
N GLY A 533 20.53 20.93 3.03
CA GLY A 533 20.45 21.69 1.77
C GLY A 533 20.37 20.78 0.55
N GLU A 534 21.22 19.74 0.51
CA GLU A 534 21.18 18.72 -0.52
C GLU A 534 19.86 17.91 -0.49
N LEU A 535 19.30 17.66 0.70
CA LEU A 535 18.01 16.98 0.83
C LEU A 535 16.88 17.81 0.21
N ASP A 536 16.82 19.11 0.50
CA ASP A 536 15.78 19.98 -0.07
C ASP A 536 15.87 20.03 -1.61
N GLU A 537 17.09 20.05 -2.17
CA GLU A 537 17.34 19.99 -3.61
C GLU A 537 16.99 18.62 -4.20
N ALA A 538 17.39 17.53 -3.53
CA ALA A 538 17.15 16.17 -3.99
C ALA A 538 15.66 15.81 -4.02
N LEU A 539 14.83 16.41 -3.15
CA LEU A 539 13.38 16.20 -3.08
C LEU A 539 12.59 17.00 -4.12
N ALA A 540 13.24 17.80 -4.97
CA ALA A 540 12.57 18.43 -6.11
C ALA A 540 11.88 17.38 -7.01
N PRO A 541 10.70 17.70 -7.61
CA PRO A 541 9.97 16.75 -8.45
C PRO A 541 10.87 16.10 -9.51
N CYS A 542 10.60 14.84 -9.79
CA CYS A 542 11.30 14.07 -10.82
C CYS A 542 10.41 13.87 -12.05
N VAL A 543 11.03 13.68 -13.23
CA VAL A 543 10.33 13.40 -14.49
C VAL A 543 10.41 11.91 -14.88
N ARG A 544 11.26 11.16 -14.17
CA ARG A 544 11.48 9.71 -14.34
C ARG A 544 11.92 9.09 -13.02
N PRO A 545 11.93 7.76 -12.91
CA PRO A 545 12.32 7.08 -11.68
C PRO A 545 13.68 7.54 -11.17
N THR A 546 13.70 7.97 -9.90
CA THR A 546 14.88 8.55 -9.24
C THR A 546 15.07 7.90 -7.88
N LEU A 547 16.29 7.45 -7.60
CA LEU A 547 16.72 6.98 -6.28
C LEU A 547 17.43 8.12 -5.55
N VAL A 548 16.92 8.49 -4.38
CA VAL A 548 17.52 9.49 -3.49
C VAL A 548 18.09 8.75 -2.28
N GLU A 549 19.39 8.72 -2.14
CA GLU A 549 20.07 8.16 -0.97
C GLU A 549 20.32 9.24 0.07
N VAL A 550 19.90 8.96 1.31
CA VAL A 550 20.09 9.84 2.47
C VAL A 550 20.85 9.06 3.54
N PRO A 551 22.18 9.28 3.67
CA PRO A 551 22.96 8.66 4.73
C PRO A 551 22.46 9.10 6.10
N LEU A 552 22.23 8.15 6.99
CA LEU A 552 21.74 8.37 8.34
C LEU A 552 22.68 7.72 9.36
N SER A 553 22.82 8.31 10.54
CA SER A 553 23.50 7.64 11.65
C SER A 553 22.64 6.48 12.17
N ARG A 554 23.29 5.42 12.66
CA ARG A 554 22.60 4.28 13.28
C ARG A 554 21.80 4.69 14.53
N GLY A 555 22.30 5.57 15.37
CA GLY A 555 21.74 5.96 16.66
C GLY A 555 21.39 7.41 16.80
#